data_943c3c7b156e4f10dedccb15ee065943
#
_entry.id   943c3c7b156e4f10dedccb15ee065943
#
_cell.length_a   1.000
_cell.length_b   1.000
_cell.length_c   1.000
_cell.angle_alpha   90.00
_cell.angle_beta   90.00
_cell.angle_gamma   90.00
#
_symmetry.space_group_name_H-M   'P 1'
#
loop_
_entity.id
_entity.type
_entity.pdbx_description
1 polymer ?
#
loop_
_entity_poly.entity_id
_entity_poly.type
_entity_poly.pdbx_seq_one_letter_code
_entity_poly.pdbx_strand_id
1 'polypeptide(L)'
;MPGWLQGAFGWTASAEGWIALATLTILEIVLGIDNIVFISILAGKLRLEDRARARKIGLSLAMFIRIALLWSITWVMRLTTPWFVALGNEISGRDMILLVGGLFLIAKSTHEIHDKLEGEEGHGTAKAAASFVGIIIQILLLDIVFSLDSVITAVGMANDLAVMVLAVIIAVGVMLVSAGAISDFVDRHPTVKILALSFLLLIGVSLLGEGFGQHIPKGYIYFAMAFSVFVEMINLRIRAKVDPVQLHQPYRE
;
A
#
# COMPACT_ATOMS: atom_id res chain seq x y z
N MET A 1 15.93 -8.90 35.66
CA MET A 1 14.93 -8.20 34.82
C MET A 1 13.59 -8.88 35.03
N PRO A 2 12.45 -8.16 35.08
CA PRO A 2 11.14 -8.78 35.17
C PRO A 2 10.90 -9.73 33.99
N GLY A 3 10.26 -10.88 34.19
CA GLY A 3 10.13 -11.94 33.17
C GLY A 3 9.46 -11.51 31.86
N TRP A 4 8.58 -10.49 31.89
CA TRP A 4 7.96 -9.91 30.70
C TRP A 4 8.95 -9.14 29.79
N LEU A 5 10.02 -8.54 30.39
CA LEU A 5 11.11 -7.91 29.62
C LEU A 5 12.00 -8.95 28.95
N GLN A 6 12.23 -10.10 29.59
CA GLN A 6 12.99 -11.19 28.96
C GLN A 6 12.24 -11.79 27.76
N GLY A 7 10.91 -11.89 27.83
CA GLY A 7 10.09 -12.32 26.69
C GLY A 7 10.08 -11.29 25.54
N ALA A 8 10.02 -9.98 25.85
CA ALA A 8 9.93 -8.94 24.84
C ALA A 8 11.26 -8.60 24.14
N PHE A 9 12.39 -8.87 24.80
CA PHE A 9 13.74 -8.53 24.30
C PHE A 9 14.67 -9.73 24.12
N GLY A 10 14.19 -10.97 24.36
CA GLY A 10 14.97 -12.19 24.21
C GLY A 10 15.57 -12.37 22.81
N TRP A 11 14.85 -11.91 21.79
CA TRP A 11 15.27 -11.95 20.39
C TRP A 11 16.55 -11.13 20.12
N THR A 12 16.85 -10.09 20.92
CA THR A 12 18.05 -9.26 20.73
C THR A 12 19.36 -10.03 20.98
N ALA A 13 19.28 -11.13 21.71
CA ALA A 13 20.41 -12.00 21.98
C ALA A 13 20.65 -13.08 20.89
N SER A 14 19.72 -13.20 19.91
CA SER A 14 19.79 -14.20 18.85
C SER A 14 20.05 -13.57 17.49
N ALA A 15 20.92 -14.20 16.67
CA ALA A 15 21.12 -13.78 15.27
C ALA A 15 19.84 -13.93 14.45
N GLU A 16 19.03 -14.95 14.75
CA GLU A 16 17.73 -15.20 14.08
C GLU A 16 16.76 -14.04 14.28
N GLY A 17 16.69 -13.45 15.48
CA GLY A 17 15.84 -12.28 15.75
C GLY A 17 16.23 -11.06 14.94
N TRP A 18 17.53 -10.78 14.78
CA TRP A 18 18.00 -9.67 13.94
C TRP A 18 17.78 -9.92 12.45
N ILE A 19 17.96 -11.14 11.97
CA ILE A 19 17.65 -11.53 10.59
C ILE A 19 16.14 -11.38 10.32
N ALA A 20 15.30 -11.85 11.23
CA ALA A 20 13.85 -11.69 11.13
C ALA A 20 13.44 -10.21 11.10
N LEU A 21 13.99 -9.38 12.00
CA LEU A 21 13.73 -7.94 12.03
C LEU A 21 14.12 -7.28 10.71
N ALA A 22 15.33 -7.54 10.21
CA ALA A 22 15.81 -6.95 8.96
C ALA A 22 14.94 -7.40 7.78
N THR A 23 14.63 -8.69 7.68
CA THR A 23 13.82 -9.25 6.60
C THR A 23 12.41 -8.68 6.60
N LEU A 24 11.73 -8.66 7.77
CA LEU A 24 10.40 -8.10 7.89
C LEU A 24 10.38 -6.59 7.63
N THR A 25 11.39 -5.85 8.11
CA THR A 25 11.48 -4.41 7.83
C THR A 25 11.64 -4.14 6.34
N ILE A 26 12.50 -4.89 5.65
CA ILE A 26 12.67 -4.75 4.19
C ILE A 26 11.38 -5.10 3.46
N LEU A 27 10.72 -6.19 3.85
CA LEU A 27 9.44 -6.58 3.26
C LEU A 27 8.37 -5.50 3.46
N GLU A 28 8.23 -4.96 4.67
CA GLU A 28 7.27 -3.89 4.97
C GLU A 28 7.59 -2.60 4.20
N ILE A 29 8.87 -2.25 4.01
CA ILE A 29 9.27 -1.10 3.19
C ILE A 29 8.91 -1.34 1.72
N VAL A 30 9.23 -2.51 1.18
CA VAL A 30 8.95 -2.85 -0.23
C VAL A 30 7.44 -2.83 -0.49
N LEU A 31 6.64 -3.48 0.38
CA LEU A 31 5.18 -3.44 0.34
C LEU A 31 4.61 -2.03 0.58
N GLY A 32 5.33 -1.21 1.33
CA GLY A 32 4.93 0.15 1.67
C GLY A 32 5.17 1.19 0.58
N ILE A 33 6.02 0.91 -0.40
CA ILE A 33 6.28 1.84 -1.52
C ILE A 33 4.98 2.11 -2.29
N ASP A 34 4.23 1.07 -2.60
CA ASP A 34 2.95 1.19 -3.32
C ASP A 34 1.94 1.99 -2.51
N ASN A 35 1.90 1.76 -1.18
CA ASN A 35 1.06 2.52 -0.27
C ASN A 35 1.42 4.01 -0.27
N ILE A 36 2.72 4.37 -0.24
CA ILE A 36 3.16 5.77 -0.31
C ILE A 36 2.70 6.42 -1.61
N VAL A 37 2.92 5.75 -2.74
CA VAL A 37 2.54 6.26 -4.07
C VAL A 37 1.03 6.44 -4.15
N PHE A 38 0.25 5.47 -3.68
CA PHE A 38 -1.21 5.56 -3.66
C PHE A 38 -1.71 6.67 -2.73
N ILE A 39 -1.17 6.77 -1.52
CA ILE A 39 -1.48 7.87 -0.58
C ILE A 39 -1.16 9.21 -1.23
N SER A 40 -0.06 9.31 -1.97
CA SER A 40 0.33 10.52 -2.70
C SER A 40 -0.68 10.89 -3.78
N ILE A 41 -1.16 9.92 -4.56
CA ILE A 41 -2.18 10.12 -5.59
C ILE A 41 -3.50 10.59 -4.97
N LEU A 42 -3.95 9.94 -3.88
CA LEU A 42 -5.17 10.33 -3.18
C LEU A 42 -5.05 11.72 -2.52
N ALA A 43 -3.93 11.97 -1.82
CA ALA A 43 -3.67 13.26 -1.19
C ALA A 43 -3.57 14.39 -2.24
N GLY A 44 -3.11 14.07 -3.46
CA GLY A 44 -3.07 15.01 -4.59
C GLY A 44 -4.44 15.57 -4.99
N LYS A 45 -5.55 14.95 -4.56
CA LYS A 45 -6.92 15.46 -4.75
C LYS A 45 -7.33 16.54 -3.75
N LEU A 46 -6.55 16.71 -2.69
CA LEU A 46 -6.75 17.73 -1.67
C LEU A 46 -6.05 19.04 -2.07
N ARG A 47 -6.43 20.13 -1.39
CA ARG A 47 -5.72 21.41 -1.49
C ARG A 47 -4.25 21.23 -1.12
N LEU A 48 -3.36 22.01 -1.70
CA LEU A 48 -1.90 21.89 -1.51
C LEU A 48 -1.51 21.91 -0.01
N GLU A 49 -2.14 22.77 0.78
CA GLU A 49 -1.92 22.89 2.23
C GLU A 49 -2.26 21.62 3.03
N ASP A 50 -3.24 20.83 2.56
CA ASP A 50 -3.72 19.64 3.24
C ASP A 50 -2.98 18.36 2.82
N ARG A 51 -2.30 18.34 1.67
CA ARG A 51 -1.67 17.15 1.11
C ARG A 51 -0.64 16.52 2.04
N ALA A 52 0.28 17.35 2.56
CA ALA A 52 1.31 16.87 3.48
C ALA A 52 0.72 16.35 4.79
N ARG A 53 -0.33 17.01 5.29
CA ARG A 53 -1.04 16.60 6.50
C ARG A 53 -1.78 15.29 6.28
N ALA A 54 -2.48 15.12 5.16
CA ALA A 54 -3.19 13.88 4.82
C ALA A 54 -2.22 12.69 4.71
N ARG A 55 -1.06 12.88 4.06
CA ARG A 55 -0.04 11.83 3.98
C ARG A 55 0.47 11.40 5.36
N LYS A 56 0.85 12.37 6.20
CA LYS A 56 1.35 12.07 7.55
C LYS A 56 0.30 11.37 8.41
N ILE A 57 -0.92 11.90 8.44
CA ILE A 57 -2.03 11.31 9.23
C ILE A 57 -2.38 9.93 8.69
N GLY A 58 -2.51 9.78 7.36
CA GLY A 58 -2.82 8.50 6.73
C GLY A 58 -1.80 7.41 7.07
N LEU A 59 -0.49 7.69 6.90
CA LEU A 59 0.59 6.75 7.24
C LEU A 59 0.64 6.44 8.74
N SER A 60 0.44 7.44 9.60
CA SER A 60 0.45 7.20 11.05
C SER A 60 -0.73 6.34 11.48
N LEU A 61 -1.93 6.60 10.97
CA LEU A 61 -3.11 5.78 11.27
C LEU A 61 -2.97 4.37 10.71
N ALA A 62 -2.42 4.21 9.50
CA ALA A 62 -2.08 2.91 8.92
C ALA A 62 -1.15 2.11 9.84
N MET A 63 -0.12 2.74 10.39
CA MET A 63 0.76 2.10 11.38
C MET A 63 -0.02 1.55 12.59
N PHE A 64 -0.90 2.37 13.16
CA PHE A 64 -1.70 1.93 14.31
C PHE A 64 -2.63 0.76 13.96
N ILE A 65 -3.23 0.77 12.77
CA ILE A 65 -4.06 -0.34 12.28
C ILE A 65 -3.22 -1.62 12.14
N ARG A 66 -2.03 -1.54 11.54
CA ARG A 66 -1.12 -2.70 11.42
C ARG A 66 -0.72 -3.27 12.77
N ILE A 67 -0.36 -2.41 13.73
CA ILE A 67 -0.04 -2.85 15.09
C ILE A 67 -1.27 -3.48 15.76
N ALA A 68 -2.47 -2.91 15.58
CA ALA A 68 -3.70 -3.49 16.11
C ALA A 68 -4.03 -4.86 15.48
N LEU A 69 -3.80 -5.02 14.17
CA LEU A 69 -3.96 -6.31 13.48
C LEU A 69 -2.96 -7.35 14.01
N LEU A 70 -1.70 -6.97 14.23
CA LEU A 70 -0.70 -7.85 14.86
C LEU A 70 -1.10 -8.25 16.30
N TRP A 71 -1.63 -7.32 17.07
CA TRP A 71 -2.12 -7.62 18.43
C TRP A 71 -3.34 -8.53 18.42
N SER A 72 -4.20 -8.38 17.43
CA SER A 72 -5.39 -9.23 17.27
C SER A 72 -5.12 -10.49 16.43
N ILE A 73 -3.89 -10.94 16.35
CA ILE A 73 -3.45 -12.01 15.45
C ILE A 73 -4.29 -13.30 15.60
N THR A 74 -4.67 -13.67 16.83
CA THR A 74 -5.55 -14.81 17.07
C THR A 74 -6.93 -14.65 16.41
N TRP A 75 -7.44 -13.43 16.32
CA TRP A 75 -8.68 -13.13 15.62
C TRP A 75 -8.46 -13.11 14.08
N VAL A 76 -7.36 -12.51 13.61
CA VAL A 76 -6.98 -12.51 12.20
C VAL A 76 -6.82 -13.94 11.68
N MET A 77 -6.19 -14.84 12.44
CA MET A 77 -6.06 -16.26 12.07
C MET A 77 -7.40 -16.99 11.98
N ARG A 78 -8.42 -16.57 12.74
CA ARG A 78 -9.78 -17.12 12.59
C ARG A 78 -10.46 -16.73 11.28
N LEU A 79 -10.06 -15.60 10.69
CA LEU A 79 -10.57 -15.17 9.38
C LEU A 79 -10.09 -16.07 8.22
N THR A 80 -9.05 -16.87 8.43
CA THR A 80 -8.55 -17.83 7.43
C THR A 80 -9.32 -19.14 7.41
N THR A 81 -10.21 -19.38 8.42
CA THR A 81 -11.06 -20.58 8.42
C THR A 81 -12.18 -20.44 7.40
N PRO A 82 -12.42 -21.48 6.58
CA PRO A 82 -13.49 -21.46 5.57
C PRO A 82 -14.87 -21.28 6.22
N TRP A 83 -15.71 -20.42 5.65
CA TRP A 83 -17.09 -20.21 6.08
C TRP A 83 -18.08 -20.97 5.20
N PHE A 84 -17.81 -21.04 3.90
CA PHE A 84 -18.64 -21.74 2.92
C PHE A 84 -17.81 -22.13 1.67
N VAL A 85 -18.38 -22.97 0.83
CA VAL A 85 -17.78 -23.35 -0.46
C VAL A 85 -18.55 -22.65 -1.59
N ALA A 86 -17.85 -21.91 -2.45
CA ALA A 86 -18.42 -21.27 -3.65
C ALA A 86 -17.54 -21.58 -4.87
N LEU A 87 -18.16 -21.94 -5.98
CA LEU A 87 -17.48 -22.26 -7.24
C LEU A 87 -16.36 -23.34 -7.11
N GLY A 88 -16.52 -24.26 -6.14
CA GLY A 88 -15.52 -25.29 -5.87
C GLY A 88 -14.34 -24.87 -4.99
N ASN A 89 -14.30 -23.61 -4.54
CA ASN A 89 -13.29 -23.09 -3.63
C ASN A 89 -13.87 -22.86 -2.23
N GLU A 90 -13.10 -23.19 -1.20
CA GLU A 90 -13.39 -22.83 0.18
C GLU A 90 -13.16 -21.33 0.38
N ILE A 91 -14.19 -20.59 0.78
CA ILE A 91 -14.13 -19.14 0.97
C ILE A 91 -14.11 -18.82 2.47
N SER A 92 -13.08 -18.13 2.88
CA SER A 92 -12.88 -17.62 4.24
C SER A 92 -13.20 -16.12 4.35
N GLY A 93 -13.25 -15.59 5.56
CA GLY A 93 -13.39 -14.15 5.79
C GLY A 93 -12.24 -13.35 5.17
N ARG A 94 -11.01 -13.90 5.21
CA ARG A 94 -9.84 -13.31 4.53
C ARG A 94 -10.07 -13.19 3.03
N ASP A 95 -10.54 -14.26 2.39
CA ASP A 95 -10.74 -14.28 0.94
C ASP A 95 -11.83 -13.28 0.52
N MET A 96 -12.89 -13.13 1.29
CA MET A 96 -13.90 -12.08 1.09
C MET A 96 -13.29 -10.68 1.12
N ILE A 97 -12.41 -10.38 2.09
CA ILE A 97 -11.73 -9.08 2.18
C ILE A 97 -10.82 -8.87 0.98
N LEU A 98 -10.08 -9.89 0.54
CA LEU A 98 -9.20 -9.83 -0.64
C LEU A 98 -10.00 -9.61 -1.92
N LEU A 99 -11.12 -10.31 -2.10
CA LEU A 99 -11.99 -10.16 -3.27
C LEU A 99 -12.60 -8.75 -3.34
N VAL A 100 -13.20 -8.27 -2.26
CA VAL A 100 -13.80 -6.93 -2.21
C VAL A 100 -12.72 -5.86 -2.37
N GLY A 101 -11.59 -6.00 -1.69
CA GLY A 101 -10.46 -5.08 -1.79
C GLY A 101 -9.82 -5.07 -3.18
N GLY A 102 -9.66 -6.22 -3.80
CA GLY A 102 -9.14 -6.36 -5.16
C GLY A 102 -10.06 -5.70 -6.20
N LEU A 103 -11.36 -5.95 -6.13
CA LEU A 103 -12.35 -5.27 -6.98
C LEU A 103 -12.36 -3.76 -6.78
N PHE A 104 -12.30 -3.31 -5.53
CA PHE A 104 -12.22 -1.88 -5.22
C PHE A 104 -10.97 -1.25 -5.82
N LEU A 105 -9.79 -1.91 -5.71
CA LEU A 105 -8.55 -1.42 -6.30
C LEU A 105 -8.63 -1.31 -7.82
N ILE A 106 -9.13 -2.35 -8.49
CA ILE A 106 -9.28 -2.34 -9.96
C ILE A 106 -10.20 -1.21 -10.39
N ALA A 107 -11.40 -1.12 -9.80
CA ALA A 107 -12.37 -0.08 -10.13
C ALA A 107 -11.79 1.32 -9.86
N LYS A 108 -11.14 1.52 -8.72
CA LYS A 108 -10.55 2.80 -8.33
C LYS A 108 -9.39 3.20 -9.22
N SER A 109 -8.48 2.27 -9.52
CA SER A 109 -7.32 2.55 -10.39
C SER A 109 -7.77 2.88 -11.82
N THR A 110 -8.73 2.13 -12.35
CA THR A 110 -9.29 2.38 -13.70
C THR A 110 -9.94 3.75 -13.77
N HIS A 111 -10.78 4.08 -12.78
CA HIS A 111 -11.43 5.40 -12.72
C HIS A 111 -10.39 6.53 -12.59
N GLU A 112 -9.35 6.34 -11.78
CA GLU A 112 -8.30 7.32 -11.59
C GLU A 112 -7.44 7.53 -12.84
N ILE A 113 -7.16 6.45 -13.60
CA ILE A 113 -6.48 6.53 -14.90
C ILE A 113 -7.34 7.33 -15.89
N HIS A 114 -8.63 7.02 -15.97
CA HIS A 114 -9.57 7.74 -16.84
C HIS A 114 -9.61 9.23 -16.51
N ASP A 115 -9.82 9.58 -15.23
CA ASP A 115 -9.85 11.00 -14.77
C ASP A 115 -8.54 11.75 -15.09
N LYS A 116 -7.39 11.05 -15.13
CA LYS A 116 -6.09 11.68 -15.44
C LYS A 116 -5.84 11.87 -16.91
N LEU A 117 -6.36 10.99 -17.74
CA LEU A 117 -6.10 10.99 -19.19
C LEU A 117 -7.20 11.71 -19.99
N GLU A 118 -8.48 11.52 -19.59
CA GLU A 118 -9.64 12.01 -20.35
C GLU A 118 -10.50 13.01 -19.57
N GLY A 119 -10.02 13.45 -18.39
CA GLY A 119 -10.73 14.50 -17.64
C GLY A 119 -10.87 15.76 -18.45
N GLU A 120 -12.10 16.29 -18.61
CA GLU A 120 -12.39 17.49 -19.41
C GLU A 120 -11.61 18.70 -18.91
N GLU A 121 -10.82 19.31 -19.80
CA GLU A 121 -10.24 20.63 -19.61
C GLU A 121 -11.36 21.67 -19.75
N GLY A 122 -11.78 22.29 -18.66
CA GLY A 122 -12.47 23.58 -18.73
C GLY A 122 -13.96 23.65 -18.40
N HIS A 123 -14.66 22.58 -18.04
CA HIS A 123 -15.99 22.75 -17.44
C HIS A 123 -15.90 22.68 -15.93
N GLY A 124 -15.70 23.86 -15.34
CA GLY A 124 -15.72 24.10 -13.89
C GLY A 124 -17.08 23.89 -13.26
N THR A 125 -17.65 22.71 -13.37
CA THR A 125 -18.49 22.22 -12.30
C THR A 125 -17.53 21.92 -11.17
N ALA A 126 -17.53 22.76 -10.14
CA ALA A 126 -16.81 22.55 -8.90
C ALA A 126 -17.09 21.12 -8.42
N LYS A 127 -16.30 20.13 -8.89
CA LYS A 127 -16.28 18.80 -8.27
C LYS A 127 -15.92 19.11 -6.82
N ALA A 128 -16.89 18.92 -5.92
CA ALA A 128 -16.71 19.20 -4.51
C ALA A 128 -15.34 18.66 -4.09
N ALA A 129 -14.52 19.52 -3.51
CA ALA A 129 -13.18 19.15 -3.07
C ALA A 129 -13.26 17.84 -2.34
N ALA A 130 -12.43 16.87 -2.72
CA ALA A 130 -12.44 15.58 -2.07
C ALA A 130 -12.34 15.82 -0.57
N SER A 131 -13.27 15.29 0.21
CA SER A 131 -13.29 15.52 1.66
C SER A 131 -12.00 14.95 2.26
N PHE A 132 -11.30 15.73 3.06
CA PHE A 132 -10.12 15.27 3.79
C PHE A 132 -10.38 13.93 4.51
N VAL A 133 -11.51 13.84 5.23
CA VAL A 133 -11.94 12.63 5.92
C VAL A 133 -12.19 11.50 4.93
N GLY A 134 -12.81 11.76 3.78
CA GLY A 134 -13.05 10.76 2.75
C GLY A 134 -11.75 10.18 2.17
N ILE A 135 -10.72 11.01 1.99
CA ILE A 135 -9.39 10.55 1.56
C ILE A 135 -8.73 9.69 2.64
N ILE A 136 -8.78 10.11 3.90
CA ILE A 136 -8.23 9.32 5.02
C ILE A 136 -8.93 7.95 5.10
N ILE A 137 -10.25 7.89 5.01
CA ILE A 137 -10.99 6.62 5.02
C ILE A 137 -10.55 5.71 3.86
N GLN A 138 -10.38 6.24 2.64
CA GLN A 138 -9.89 5.46 1.50
C GLN A 138 -8.49 4.91 1.74
N ILE A 139 -7.57 5.73 2.30
CA ILE A 139 -6.23 5.29 2.68
C ILE A 139 -6.29 4.13 3.67
N LEU A 140 -7.10 4.26 4.72
CA LEU A 140 -7.22 3.24 5.77
C LEU A 140 -7.85 1.94 5.26
N LEU A 141 -8.89 2.03 4.43
CA LEU A 141 -9.53 0.84 3.84
C LEU A 141 -8.53 0.03 3.01
N LEU A 142 -7.72 0.71 2.20
CA LEU A 142 -6.70 0.04 1.40
C LEU A 142 -5.58 -0.53 2.25
N ASP A 143 -5.13 0.23 3.26
CA ASP A 143 -4.09 -0.29 4.14
C ASP A 143 -4.57 -1.54 4.90
N ILE A 144 -5.82 -1.62 5.33
CA ILE A 144 -6.40 -2.84 5.94
C ILE A 144 -6.30 -4.03 4.99
N VAL A 145 -6.68 -3.84 3.71
CA VAL A 145 -6.63 -4.91 2.70
C VAL A 145 -5.20 -5.43 2.51
N PHE A 146 -4.23 -4.51 2.36
CA PHE A 146 -2.82 -4.90 2.17
C PHE A 146 -2.19 -5.46 3.44
N SER A 147 -2.56 -4.90 4.61
CA SER A 147 -1.98 -5.29 5.89
C SER A 147 -2.47 -6.64 6.38
N LEU A 148 -3.69 -7.06 6.03
CA LEU A 148 -4.20 -8.36 6.42
C LEU A 148 -3.30 -9.49 5.88
N ASP A 149 -2.89 -9.38 4.64
CA ASP A 149 -2.04 -10.36 3.98
C ASP A 149 -0.58 -10.30 4.47
N SER A 150 -0.03 -9.09 4.67
CA SER A 150 1.33 -8.91 5.21
C SER A 150 1.43 -9.39 6.66
N VAL A 151 0.41 -9.17 7.48
CA VAL A 151 0.34 -9.65 8.88
C VAL A 151 0.31 -11.17 8.94
N ILE A 152 -0.50 -11.84 8.11
CA ILE A 152 -0.53 -13.32 8.04
C ILE A 152 0.83 -13.86 7.61
N THR A 153 1.47 -13.23 6.62
CA THR A 153 2.81 -13.60 6.16
C THR A 153 3.87 -13.40 7.25
N ALA A 154 3.83 -12.28 7.97
CA ALA A 154 4.78 -11.95 9.04
C ALA A 154 4.74 -12.99 10.17
N VAL A 155 3.55 -13.47 10.54
CA VAL A 155 3.36 -14.52 11.53
C VAL A 155 4.00 -15.85 11.10
N GLY A 156 3.99 -16.15 9.81
CA GLY A 156 4.69 -17.33 9.28
C GLY A 156 6.22 -17.21 9.30
N MET A 157 6.75 -15.98 9.42
CA MET A 157 8.19 -15.71 9.33
C MET A 157 8.86 -15.39 10.68
N ALA A 158 8.11 -14.92 11.66
CA ALA A 158 8.65 -14.56 12.97
C ALA A 158 7.74 -15.07 14.09
N ASN A 159 8.36 -15.64 15.13
CA ASN A 159 7.63 -16.12 16.31
C ASN A 159 7.45 -15.02 17.37
N ASP A 160 8.05 -13.86 17.16
CA ASP A 160 8.16 -12.80 18.18
C ASP A 160 7.36 -11.56 17.75
N LEU A 161 6.25 -11.30 18.47
CA LEU A 161 5.39 -10.13 18.20
C LEU A 161 6.17 -8.81 18.30
N ALA A 162 7.14 -8.73 19.22
CA ALA A 162 7.94 -7.52 19.41
C ALA A 162 8.79 -7.21 18.17
N VAL A 163 9.34 -8.24 17.50
CA VAL A 163 10.09 -8.12 16.25
C VAL A 163 9.18 -7.59 15.13
N MET A 164 7.98 -8.17 15.00
CA MET A 164 7.01 -7.73 13.98
C MET A 164 6.57 -6.28 14.17
N VAL A 165 6.24 -5.90 15.42
CA VAL A 165 5.82 -4.51 15.75
C VAL A 165 6.97 -3.54 15.48
N LEU A 166 8.20 -3.89 15.86
CA LEU A 166 9.38 -3.05 15.63
C LEU A 166 9.65 -2.89 14.13
N ALA A 167 9.54 -3.95 13.34
CA ALA A 167 9.67 -3.91 11.89
C ALA A 167 8.69 -2.91 11.25
N VAL A 168 7.40 -2.96 11.65
CA VAL A 168 6.37 -2.03 11.19
C VAL A 168 6.70 -0.59 11.58
N ILE A 169 7.13 -0.34 12.83
CA ILE A 169 7.48 1.01 13.29
C ILE A 169 8.65 1.58 12.48
N ILE A 170 9.70 0.80 12.26
CA ILE A 170 10.86 1.22 11.47
C ILE A 170 10.45 1.48 10.03
N ALA A 171 9.71 0.57 9.40
CA ALA A 171 9.26 0.70 8.02
C ALA A 171 8.39 1.95 7.82
N VAL A 172 7.41 2.19 8.70
CA VAL A 172 6.57 3.41 8.62
C VAL A 172 7.38 4.66 8.91
N GLY A 173 8.37 4.61 9.81
CA GLY A 173 9.32 5.70 10.03
C GLY A 173 10.04 6.08 8.73
N VAL A 174 10.58 5.10 8.00
CA VAL A 174 11.21 5.30 6.68
C VAL A 174 10.20 5.87 5.68
N MET A 175 8.98 5.32 5.65
CA MET A 175 7.91 5.80 4.76
C MET A 175 7.54 7.26 5.05
N LEU A 176 7.40 7.66 6.31
CA LEU A 176 7.08 9.05 6.71
C LEU A 176 8.16 10.05 6.24
N VAL A 177 9.43 9.66 6.32
CA VAL A 177 10.55 10.50 5.87
C VAL A 177 10.58 10.59 4.35
N SER A 178 10.36 9.49 3.64
CA SER A 178 10.46 9.42 2.17
C SER A 178 9.19 9.86 1.43
N ALA A 179 8.02 9.84 2.09
CA ALA A 179 6.74 10.12 1.46
C ALA A 179 6.67 11.49 0.75
N GLY A 180 7.31 12.52 1.29
CA GLY A 180 7.37 13.84 0.65
C GLY A 180 8.11 13.78 -0.70
N ALA A 181 9.35 13.27 -0.69
CA ALA A 181 10.18 13.20 -1.88
C ALA A 181 9.57 12.28 -2.97
N ILE A 182 9.00 11.14 -2.56
CA ILE A 182 8.31 10.22 -3.48
C ILE A 182 7.08 10.91 -4.09
N SER A 183 6.28 11.60 -3.28
CA SER A 183 5.10 12.31 -3.77
C SER A 183 5.46 13.39 -4.79
N ASP A 184 6.46 14.21 -4.48
CA ASP A 184 6.93 15.26 -5.38
C ASP A 184 7.50 14.69 -6.68
N PHE A 185 8.18 13.54 -6.61
CA PHE A 185 8.67 12.84 -7.79
C PHE A 185 7.53 12.32 -8.66
N VAL A 186 6.53 11.66 -8.07
CA VAL A 186 5.35 11.15 -8.78
C VAL A 186 4.53 12.29 -9.39
N ASP A 187 4.40 13.42 -8.70
CA ASP A 187 3.65 14.57 -9.20
C ASP A 187 4.34 15.27 -10.36
N ARG A 188 5.69 15.25 -10.42
CA ARG A 188 6.49 15.82 -11.53
C ARG A 188 6.56 14.91 -12.74
N HIS A 189 6.29 13.61 -12.60
CA HIS A 189 6.42 12.64 -13.67
C HIS A 189 5.08 11.95 -13.97
N PRO A 190 4.28 12.48 -14.91
CA PRO A 190 2.97 11.95 -15.25
C PRO A 190 2.98 10.46 -15.62
N THR A 191 4.00 10.01 -16.36
CA THR A 191 4.16 8.61 -16.75
C THR A 191 4.36 7.69 -15.55
N VAL A 192 5.16 8.13 -14.56
CA VAL A 192 5.34 7.39 -13.29
C VAL A 192 4.02 7.31 -12.51
N LYS A 193 3.20 8.36 -12.56
CA LYS A 193 1.88 8.37 -11.92
C LYS A 193 0.93 7.33 -12.54
N ILE A 194 0.88 7.26 -13.87
CA ILE A 194 0.07 6.26 -14.59
C ILE A 194 0.63 4.86 -14.36
N LEU A 195 1.96 4.69 -14.37
CA LEU A 195 2.60 3.42 -14.08
C LEU A 195 2.24 2.92 -12.67
N ALA A 196 2.24 3.81 -11.68
CA ALA A 196 1.84 3.48 -10.30
C ALA A 196 0.36 3.06 -10.20
N LEU A 197 -0.54 3.74 -10.93
CA LEU A 197 -1.95 3.32 -11.00
C LEU A 197 -2.10 1.96 -11.68
N SER A 198 -1.28 1.65 -12.69
CA SER A 198 -1.23 0.33 -13.32
C SER A 198 -0.74 -0.76 -12.35
N PHE A 199 0.19 -0.44 -11.44
CA PHE A 199 0.61 -1.36 -10.39
C PHE A 199 -0.52 -1.66 -9.41
N LEU A 200 -1.31 -0.66 -9.02
CA LEU A 200 -2.49 -0.88 -8.18
C LEU A 200 -3.50 -1.80 -8.85
N LEU A 201 -3.68 -1.67 -10.17
CA LEU A 201 -4.52 -2.56 -10.96
C LEU A 201 -3.97 -4.00 -10.94
N LEU A 202 -2.66 -4.17 -11.14
CA LEU A 202 -1.97 -5.46 -11.06
C LEU A 202 -2.11 -6.11 -9.67
N ILE A 203 -1.95 -5.32 -8.60
CA ILE A 203 -2.13 -5.81 -7.23
C ILE A 203 -3.60 -6.18 -7.00
N GLY A 204 -4.56 -5.39 -7.49
CA GLY A 204 -5.98 -5.72 -7.42
C GLY A 204 -6.30 -7.06 -8.06
N VAL A 205 -5.74 -7.35 -9.23
CA VAL A 205 -5.86 -8.66 -9.91
C VAL A 205 -5.23 -9.77 -9.08
N SER A 206 -4.06 -9.52 -8.49
CA SER A 206 -3.40 -10.51 -7.62
C SER A 206 -4.24 -10.83 -6.38
N LEU A 207 -4.84 -9.83 -5.74
CA LEU A 207 -5.73 -10.04 -4.59
C LEU A 207 -6.98 -10.84 -4.97
N LEU A 208 -7.55 -10.59 -6.15
CA LEU A 208 -8.65 -11.41 -6.66
C LEU A 208 -8.22 -12.86 -6.88
N GLY A 209 -7.04 -13.08 -7.48
CA GLY A 209 -6.50 -14.41 -7.65
C GLY A 209 -6.35 -15.14 -6.31
N GLU A 210 -5.75 -14.50 -5.32
CA GLU A 210 -5.61 -15.06 -3.97
C GLU A 210 -6.96 -15.33 -3.30
N GLY A 211 -7.93 -14.40 -3.43
CA GLY A 211 -9.28 -14.59 -2.89
C GLY A 211 -10.06 -15.74 -3.55
N PHE A 212 -9.69 -16.14 -4.76
CA PHE A 212 -10.18 -17.36 -5.43
C PHE A 212 -9.28 -18.60 -5.23
N GLY A 213 -8.36 -18.55 -4.27
CA GLY A 213 -7.46 -19.67 -3.97
C GLY A 213 -6.34 -19.87 -4.98
N GLN A 214 -6.13 -18.94 -5.91
CA GLN A 214 -5.02 -18.95 -6.85
C GLN A 214 -3.81 -18.24 -6.26
N HIS A 215 -2.84 -19.01 -5.79
CA HIS A 215 -1.63 -18.41 -5.21
C HIS A 215 -0.68 -17.89 -6.30
N ILE A 216 -0.59 -16.55 -6.42
CA ILE A 216 0.38 -15.89 -7.29
C ILE A 216 1.60 -15.50 -6.44
N PRO A 217 2.79 -16.10 -6.67
CA PRO A 217 3.97 -15.73 -5.91
C PRO A 217 4.29 -14.23 -6.08
N LYS A 218 4.25 -13.49 -4.99
CA LYS A 218 4.45 -12.01 -4.96
C LYS A 218 5.75 -11.57 -5.61
N GLY A 219 6.77 -12.43 -5.61
CA GLY A 219 8.05 -12.16 -6.27
C GLY A 219 7.92 -11.81 -7.75
N TYR A 220 6.98 -12.42 -8.49
CA TYR A 220 6.75 -12.08 -9.90
C TYR A 220 6.17 -10.67 -10.06
N ILE A 221 5.26 -10.29 -9.16
CA ILE A 221 4.63 -8.97 -9.17
C ILE A 221 5.68 -7.91 -8.88
N TYR A 222 6.48 -8.09 -7.82
CA TYR A 222 7.53 -7.14 -7.45
C TYR A 222 8.63 -7.05 -8.51
N PHE A 223 9.00 -8.17 -9.14
CA PHE A 223 9.94 -8.15 -10.26
C PHE A 223 9.38 -7.35 -11.43
N ALA A 224 8.14 -7.59 -11.84
CA ALA A 224 7.50 -6.86 -12.94
C ALA A 224 7.43 -5.35 -12.65
N MET A 225 7.06 -4.97 -11.42
CA MET A 225 7.01 -3.58 -10.98
C MET A 225 8.40 -2.93 -10.98
N ALA A 226 9.39 -3.59 -10.38
CA ALA A 226 10.77 -3.08 -10.34
C ALA A 226 11.37 -2.94 -11.75
N PHE A 227 11.13 -3.91 -12.62
CA PHE A 227 11.56 -3.85 -14.01
C PHE A 227 10.89 -2.69 -14.79
N SER A 228 9.57 -2.52 -14.59
CA SER A 228 8.84 -1.41 -15.23
C SER A 228 9.33 -0.04 -14.76
N VAL A 229 9.60 0.13 -13.46
CA VAL A 229 10.20 1.35 -12.91
C VAL A 229 11.60 1.57 -13.50
N PHE A 230 12.42 0.52 -13.60
CA PHE A 230 13.75 0.60 -14.19
C PHE A 230 13.70 1.08 -15.65
N VAL A 231 12.81 0.51 -16.46
CA VAL A 231 12.60 0.94 -17.86
C VAL A 231 12.14 2.39 -17.91
N GLU A 232 11.20 2.78 -17.03
CA GLU A 232 10.70 4.16 -17.01
C GLU A 232 11.80 5.16 -16.59
N MET A 233 12.67 4.81 -15.65
CA MET A 233 13.82 5.63 -15.29
C MET A 233 14.79 5.84 -16.46
N ILE A 234 14.98 4.83 -17.33
CA ILE A 234 15.74 4.96 -18.56
C ILE A 234 15.04 5.92 -19.53
N ASN A 235 13.73 5.74 -19.74
CA ASN A 235 12.92 6.59 -20.59
C ASN A 235 12.99 8.07 -20.17
N LEU A 236 12.86 8.35 -18.89
CA LEU A 236 12.96 9.71 -18.34
C LEU A 236 14.33 10.33 -18.59
N ARG A 237 15.42 9.55 -18.51
CA ARG A 237 16.77 10.04 -18.82
C ARG A 237 16.96 10.35 -20.30
N ILE A 238 16.39 9.53 -21.19
CA ILE A 238 16.51 9.69 -22.64
C ILE A 238 15.65 10.87 -23.13
N ARG A 239 14.44 11.03 -22.58
CA ARG A 239 13.45 12.04 -22.99
C ARG A 239 13.59 13.41 -22.32
N ALA A 240 14.64 13.68 -21.60
CA ALA A 240 14.84 14.94 -20.85
C ALA A 240 14.77 16.24 -21.68
N LYS A 241 14.48 16.17 -22.99
CA LYS A 241 14.37 17.30 -23.92
C LYS A 241 12.96 17.64 -24.44
N VAL A 242 11.93 16.92 -23.96
CA VAL A 242 10.54 17.13 -24.40
C VAL A 242 9.69 17.47 -23.18
N ASP A 243 8.90 18.55 -23.29
CA ASP A 243 7.97 18.93 -22.21
C ASP A 243 6.97 17.79 -21.93
N PRO A 244 6.80 17.39 -20.68
CA PRO A 244 5.89 16.31 -20.32
C PRO A 244 4.43 16.67 -20.61
N VAL A 245 3.64 15.67 -21.03
CA VAL A 245 2.20 15.81 -21.13
C VAL A 245 1.65 16.14 -19.73
N GLN A 246 0.83 17.19 -19.67
CA GLN A 246 0.22 17.60 -18.40
C GLN A 246 -1.03 16.76 -18.15
N LEU A 247 -0.99 15.93 -17.11
CA LEU A 247 -2.16 15.18 -16.69
C LEU A 247 -3.16 16.09 -15.99
N HIS A 248 -4.45 15.81 -16.19
CA HIS A 248 -5.53 16.57 -15.55
C HIS A 248 -5.39 16.60 -14.03
N GLN A 249 -5.39 17.80 -13.45
CA GLN A 249 -5.41 18.02 -12.01
C GLN A 249 -6.65 18.87 -11.67
N PRO A 250 -7.49 18.45 -10.69
CA PRO A 250 -8.73 19.16 -10.36
C PRO A 250 -8.51 20.56 -9.79
N TYR A 251 -7.29 20.90 -9.39
CA TYR A 251 -6.88 22.21 -8.92
C TYR A 251 -5.55 22.63 -9.56
N ARG A 252 -5.61 23.57 -10.50
CA ARG A 252 -4.50 24.48 -10.83
C ARG A 252 -4.82 25.85 -10.25
N GLU A 253 -3.84 26.44 -9.58
CA GLU A 253 -3.86 27.88 -9.27
C GLU A 253 -3.76 28.70 -10.54
#